data_a7ad8a496dc985fdc4afb580c3dcb4bf
#
_entry.id   a7ad8a496dc985fdc4afb580c3dcb4bf
#
_cell.length_a   1.000
_cell.length_b   1.000
_cell.length_c   1.000
_cell.angle_alpha   90.00
_cell.angle_beta   90.00
_cell.angle_gamma   90.00
#
_symmetry.space_group_name_H-M   'P 1'
#
loop_
_entity.id
_entity.type
_entity.pdbx_description
1 polymer ?
#
loop_
_entity_poly.entity_id
_entity_poly.type
_entity_poly.pdbx_seq_one_letter_code
_entity_poly.pdbx_strand_id
1 'polypeptide(L)'
;MNTDTEKIIIRQATEEDAWQIADILVEDWKKAYRGIIDSDYLDSMNVEERYQRELQRYRIYRVAAAEKEILGFTWNEMAGGEESDCEIIAIYIRYSKRNSGIGRALFNDSVNLFRAAGRKKMIIWCLRENAEARKFYEKMGGTVCKTGTHQWGNRMYDMISYLYQLDELPPDRKAGI
;
A
#
# COMPACT_ATOMS: atom_id res chain seq x y z
N MET A 1 9.92 -28.72 -17.97
CA MET A 1 8.76 -27.89 -17.69
C MET A 1 9.30 -26.50 -17.40
N ASN A 2 9.21 -25.58 -18.40
CA ASN A 2 9.59 -24.18 -18.17
C ASN A 2 8.52 -23.57 -17.27
N THR A 3 8.88 -23.30 -16.03
CA THR A 3 8.14 -22.33 -15.23
C THR A 3 8.49 -20.96 -15.78
N ASP A 4 7.71 -20.49 -16.76
CA ASP A 4 7.69 -19.06 -17.09
C ASP A 4 7.31 -18.33 -15.80
N THR A 5 8.34 -17.75 -15.19
CA THR A 5 8.12 -16.84 -14.04
C THR A 5 7.38 -15.65 -14.62
N GLU A 6 6.06 -15.58 -14.37
CA GLU A 6 5.23 -14.46 -14.83
C GLU A 6 5.89 -13.14 -14.45
N LYS A 7 6.23 -12.34 -15.44
CA LYS A 7 6.92 -11.06 -15.24
C LYS A 7 6.00 -10.06 -14.56
N ILE A 8 6.32 -9.73 -13.31
CA ILE A 8 5.61 -8.66 -12.59
C ILE A 8 6.08 -7.29 -13.12
N ILE A 9 5.14 -6.44 -13.47
CA ILE A 9 5.38 -5.06 -13.86
C ILE A 9 4.68 -4.11 -12.88
N ILE A 10 5.33 -2.97 -12.58
CA ILE A 10 4.69 -1.89 -11.83
C ILE A 10 4.38 -0.76 -12.80
N ARG A 11 3.11 -0.36 -12.85
CA ARG A 11 2.59 0.64 -13.78
C ARG A 11 1.51 1.51 -13.14
N GLN A 12 1.18 2.60 -13.81
CA GLN A 12 -0.03 3.36 -13.49
C GLN A 12 -1.26 2.48 -13.68
N ALA A 13 -2.22 2.58 -12.76
CA ALA A 13 -3.49 1.89 -12.90
C ALA A 13 -4.31 2.46 -14.06
N THR A 14 -5.08 1.60 -14.69
CA THR A 14 -6.07 1.92 -15.73
C THR A 14 -7.48 1.70 -15.19
N GLU A 15 -8.49 2.12 -15.95
CA GLU A 15 -9.88 1.90 -15.58
C GLU A 15 -10.24 0.42 -15.42
N GLU A 16 -9.63 -0.44 -16.25
CA GLU A 16 -9.82 -1.89 -16.22
C GLU A 16 -9.35 -2.54 -14.91
N ASP A 17 -8.42 -1.89 -14.20
CA ASP A 17 -7.90 -2.37 -12.92
C ASP A 17 -8.85 -2.07 -11.74
N ALA A 18 -9.81 -1.15 -11.92
CA ALA A 18 -10.62 -0.61 -10.83
C ALA A 18 -11.38 -1.69 -10.04
N TRP A 19 -11.87 -2.74 -10.75
CA TRP A 19 -12.54 -3.85 -10.09
C TRP A 19 -11.60 -4.64 -9.17
N GLN A 20 -10.42 -4.99 -9.66
CA GLN A 20 -9.45 -5.75 -8.88
C GLN A 20 -8.88 -4.93 -7.71
N ILE A 21 -8.73 -3.61 -7.89
CA ILE A 21 -8.35 -2.69 -6.79
C ILE A 21 -9.45 -2.69 -5.72
N ALA A 22 -10.72 -2.59 -6.12
CA ALA A 22 -11.85 -2.64 -5.19
C ALA A 22 -11.93 -3.98 -4.45
N ASP A 23 -11.71 -5.10 -5.14
CA ASP A 23 -11.67 -6.44 -4.56
C ASP A 23 -10.57 -6.56 -3.49
N ILE A 24 -9.36 -6.09 -3.76
CA ILE A 24 -8.27 -6.04 -2.77
C ILE A 24 -8.65 -5.16 -1.57
N LEU A 25 -9.24 -4.00 -1.82
CA LEU A 25 -9.67 -3.05 -0.78
C LEU A 25 -10.84 -3.55 0.09
N VAL A 26 -11.55 -4.55 -0.34
CA VAL A 26 -12.64 -5.14 0.43
C VAL A 26 -12.25 -6.53 0.94
N GLU A 27 -12.04 -7.48 0.03
CA GLU A 27 -11.90 -8.88 0.41
C GLU A 27 -10.55 -9.21 1.05
N ASP A 28 -9.46 -8.65 0.52
CA ASP A 28 -8.14 -8.86 1.12
C ASP A 28 -7.95 -8.00 2.37
N TRP A 29 -8.59 -6.82 2.41
CA TRP A 29 -8.59 -5.95 3.58
C TRP A 29 -9.36 -6.57 4.76
N LYS A 30 -10.53 -7.18 4.52
CA LYS A 30 -11.27 -7.96 5.52
C LYS A 30 -10.38 -9.05 6.15
N LYS A 31 -9.64 -9.80 5.32
CA LYS A 31 -8.73 -10.85 5.80
C LYS A 31 -7.57 -10.27 6.63
N ALA A 32 -7.00 -9.16 6.17
CA ALA A 32 -5.84 -8.54 6.79
C ALA A 32 -6.15 -7.95 8.18
N TYR A 33 -7.36 -7.44 8.36
CA TYR A 33 -7.75 -6.68 9.55
C TYR A 33 -8.76 -7.41 10.44
N ARG A 34 -9.10 -8.66 10.12
CA ARG A 34 -9.92 -9.51 10.99
C ARG A 34 -9.23 -9.66 12.35
N GLY A 35 -9.94 -9.34 13.42
CA GLY A 35 -9.40 -9.34 14.78
C GLY A 35 -8.72 -8.02 15.21
N ILE A 36 -8.51 -7.08 14.29
CA ILE A 36 -8.00 -5.73 14.59
C ILE A 36 -9.13 -4.71 14.48
N ILE A 37 -9.82 -4.70 13.32
CA ILE A 37 -10.94 -3.81 13.06
C ILE A 37 -12.27 -4.53 13.39
N ASP A 38 -13.24 -3.75 13.82
CA ASP A 38 -14.58 -4.22 14.14
C ASP A 38 -15.18 -5.09 13.03
N SER A 39 -15.69 -6.26 13.42
CA SER A 39 -16.19 -7.24 12.45
C SER A 39 -17.42 -6.74 11.70
N ASP A 40 -18.33 -6.02 12.37
CA ASP A 40 -19.55 -5.51 11.74
C ASP A 40 -19.20 -4.46 10.67
N TYR A 41 -18.18 -3.62 10.94
CA TYR A 41 -17.67 -2.68 9.96
C TYR A 41 -17.04 -3.42 8.76
N LEU A 42 -16.19 -4.42 9.01
CA LEU A 42 -15.58 -5.20 7.94
C LEU A 42 -16.63 -5.92 7.08
N ASP A 43 -17.62 -6.53 7.73
CA ASP A 43 -18.67 -7.30 7.05
C ASP A 43 -19.64 -6.40 6.27
N SER A 44 -19.75 -5.12 6.64
CA SER A 44 -20.53 -4.13 5.90
C SER A 44 -19.88 -3.67 4.58
N MET A 45 -18.59 -3.93 4.39
CA MET A 45 -17.88 -3.51 3.17
C MET A 45 -18.35 -4.31 1.95
N ASN A 46 -18.59 -3.61 0.85
CA ASN A 46 -19.13 -4.17 -0.39
C ASN A 46 -18.23 -3.84 -1.59
N VAL A 47 -17.88 -4.87 -2.40
CA VAL A 47 -16.98 -4.72 -3.54
C VAL A 47 -17.59 -3.84 -4.63
N GLU A 48 -18.90 -3.99 -4.92
CA GLU A 48 -19.56 -3.22 -5.97
C GLU A 48 -19.60 -1.73 -5.64
N GLU A 49 -19.95 -1.37 -4.39
CA GLU A 49 -19.93 0.03 -3.93
C GLU A 49 -18.51 0.60 -3.96
N ARG A 50 -17.52 -0.22 -3.60
CA ARG A 50 -16.12 0.18 -3.65
C ARG A 50 -15.67 0.39 -5.09
N TYR A 51 -16.03 -0.50 -6.01
CA TYR A 51 -15.71 -0.40 -7.43
C TYR A 51 -16.20 0.92 -8.04
N GLN A 52 -17.44 1.33 -7.75
CA GLN A 52 -17.97 2.60 -8.24
C GLN A 52 -17.11 3.81 -7.82
N ARG A 53 -16.53 3.76 -6.62
CA ARG A 53 -15.58 4.80 -6.18
C ARG A 53 -14.25 4.71 -6.93
N GLU A 54 -13.74 3.50 -7.12
CA GLU A 54 -12.44 3.29 -7.76
C GLU A 54 -12.46 3.62 -9.26
N LEU A 55 -13.59 3.49 -9.94
CA LEU A 55 -13.78 3.99 -11.30
C LEU A 55 -13.54 5.50 -11.44
N GLN A 56 -13.81 6.27 -10.38
CA GLN A 56 -13.60 7.73 -10.38
C GLN A 56 -12.16 8.13 -10.01
N ARG A 57 -11.40 7.23 -9.41
CA ARG A 57 -10.11 7.57 -8.80
C ARG A 57 -8.94 6.63 -9.12
N TYR A 58 -9.10 5.63 -9.98
CA TYR A 58 -8.04 4.65 -10.30
C TYR A 58 -6.69 5.29 -10.64
N ARG A 59 -6.68 6.49 -11.19
CA ARG A 59 -5.47 7.23 -11.57
C ARG A 59 -4.55 7.58 -10.41
N ILE A 60 -5.02 7.50 -9.16
CA ILE A 60 -4.15 7.74 -8.00
C ILE A 60 -3.29 6.52 -7.64
N TYR A 61 -3.57 5.35 -8.22
CA TYR A 61 -2.90 4.10 -7.87
C TYR A 61 -1.79 3.74 -8.86
N ARG A 62 -0.72 3.18 -8.30
CA ARG A 62 0.25 2.40 -9.07
C ARG A 62 0.07 0.94 -8.70
N VAL A 63 0.01 0.07 -9.68
CA VAL A 63 -0.31 -1.36 -9.51
C VAL A 63 0.89 -2.23 -9.85
N ALA A 64 1.07 -3.31 -9.10
CA ALA A 64 1.89 -4.44 -9.48
C ALA A 64 0.99 -5.46 -10.18
N ALA A 65 1.27 -5.73 -11.45
CA ALA A 65 0.46 -6.60 -12.29
C ALA A 65 1.31 -7.73 -12.87
N ALA A 66 0.72 -8.92 -12.94
CA ALA A 66 1.23 -10.06 -13.70
C ALA A 66 0.13 -10.46 -14.71
N GLU A 67 0.43 -10.38 -15.99
CA GLU A 67 -0.54 -10.54 -17.08
C GLU A 67 -1.80 -9.67 -16.85
N LYS A 68 -2.91 -10.28 -16.45
CA LYS A 68 -4.20 -9.62 -16.18
C LYS A 68 -4.55 -9.55 -14.68
N GLU A 69 -3.70 -10.09 -13.81
CA GLU A 69 -3.93 -10.10 -12.36
C GLU A 69 -3.26 -8.89 -11.70
N ILE A 70 -4.00 -8.14 -10.89
CA ILE A 70 -3.45 -7.12 -9.99
C ILE A 70 -3.07 -7.80 -8.68
N LEU A 71 -1.77 -7.77 -8.38
CA LEU A 71 -1.18 -8.43 -7.22
C LEU A 71 -1.11 -7.52 -5.99
N GLY A 72 -1.20 -6.22 -6.21
CA GLY A 72 -1.16 -5.19 -5.18
C GLY A 72 -1.05 -3.80 -5.78
N PHE A 73 -1.11 -2.78 -4.95
CA PHE A 73 -1.00 -1.39 -5.39
C PHE A 73 -0.51 -0.46 -4.28
N THR A 74 -0.09 0.74 -4.69
CA THR A 74 0.17 1.89 -3.81
C THR A 74 -0.69 3.08 -4.21
N TRP A 75 -1.03 3.90 -3.21
CA TRP A 75 -1.53 5.26 -3.37
C TRP A 75 -0.48 6.20 -2.80
N ASN A 76 0.08 7.03 -3.68
CA ASN A 76 1.15 7.96 -3.37
C ASN A 76 0.62 9.39 -3.40
N GLU A 77 0.94 10.16 -2.37
CA GLU A 77 0.62 11.58 -2.27
C GLU A 77 1.91 12.41 -2.33
N MET A 78 1.96 13.37 -3.25
CA MET A 78 3.13 14.24 -3.44
C MET A 78 3.21 15.39 -2.44
N ALA A 79 2.22 15.56 -1.59
CA ALA A 79 2.20 16.48 -0.49
C ALA A 79 2.36 15.75 0.84
N GLY A 80 3.05 16.35 1.78
CA GLY A 80 3.21 15.84 3.13
C GLY A 80 2.66 16.80 4.18
N GLY A 81 2.92 16.47 5.45
CA GLY A 81 2.60 17.31 6.59
C GLY A 81 3.83 18.06 7.12
N GLU A 82 3.84 18.38 8.41
CA GLU A 82 4.95 19.08 9.07
C GLU A 82 6.27 18.30 9.06
N GLU A 83 6.21 16.98 9.13
CA GLU A 83 7.38 16.11 9.27
C GLU A 83 7.85 15.51 7.94
N SER A 84 7.02 15.56 6.89
CA SER A 84 7.29 14.94 5.60
C SER A 84 6.83 15.83 4.45
N ASP A 85 7.39 15.61 3.28
CA ASP A 85 7.03 16.31 2.05
C ASP A 85 6.31 15.41 1.03
N CYS A 86 6.13 14.12 1.37
CA CYS A 86 5.30 13.17 0.63
C CYS A 86 4.83 12.02 1.53
N GLU A 87 3.88 11.24 1.05
CA GLU A 87 3.27 10.14 1.80
C GLU A 87 2.91 8.95 0.91
N ILE A 88 3.15 7.72 1.40
CA ILE A 88 2.43 6.55 0.91
C ILE A 88 1.16 6.42 1.76
N ILE A 89 0.01 6.82 1.19
CA ILE A 89 -1.29 6.74 1.86
C ILE A 89 -1.70 5.28 2.08
N ALA A 90 -1.42 4.44 1.09
CA ALA A 90 -1.77 3.02 1.15
C ALA A 90 -0.77 2.18 0.36
N ILE A 91 -0.50 1.00 0.90
CA ILE A 91 0.19 -0.10 0.21
C ILE A 91 -0.54 -1.40 0.56
N TYR A 92 -1.17 -2.01 -0.42
CA TYR A 92 -1.93 -3.24 -0.25
C TYR A 92 -1.47 -4.30 -1.23
N ILE A 93 -1.33 -5.51 -0.71
CA ILE A 93 -0.94 -6.70 -1.48
C ILE A 93 -2.08 -7.69 -1.36
N ARG A 94 -2.46 -8.30 -2.47
CA ARG A 94 -3.42 -9.41 -2.47
C ARG A 94 -2.99 -10.45 -1.43
N TYR A 95 -3.92 -10.85 -0.58
CA TYR A 95 -3.60 -11.64 0.61
C TYR A 95 -2.83 -12.94 0.27
N SER A 96 -3.23 -13.60 -0.81
CA SER A 96 -2.57 -14.82 -1.32
C SER A 96 -1.16 -14.60 -1.88
N LYS A 97 -0.77 -13.34 -2.15
CA LYS A 97 0.53 -12.96 -2.74
C LYS A 97 1.46 -12.25 -1.75
N ARG A 98 1.13 -12.28 -0.46
CA ARG A 98 2.00 -11.73 0.59
C ARG A 98 3.31 -12.53 0.69
N ASN A 99 4.35 -11.88 1.21
CA ASN A 99 5.68 -12.45 1.38
C ASN A 99 6.39 -12.88 0.08
N SER A 100 5.91 -12.46 -1.09
CA SER A 100 6.47 -12.76 -2.42
C SER A 100 7.39 -11.67 -2.98
N GLY A 101 7.71 -10.63 -2.20
CA GLY A 101 8.53 -9.50 -2.65
C GLY A 101 7.75 -8.35 -3.28
N ILE A 102 6.47 -8.52 -3.64
CA ILE A 102 5.64 -7.49 -4.28
C ILE A 102 5.55 -6.22 -3.44
N GLY A 103 5.37 -6.35 -2.12
CA GLY A 103 5.33 -5.19 -1.23
C GLY A 103 6.60 -4.35 -1.28
N ARG A 104 7.76 -5.00 -1.32
CA ARG A 104 9.05 -4.31 -1.48
C ARG A 104 9.16 -3.62 -2.83
N ALA A 105 8.74 -4.28 -3.90
CA ALA A 105 8.80 -3.73 -5.25
C ALA A 105 7.92 -2.47 -5.37
N LEU A 106 6.69 -2.51 -4.86
CA LEU A 106 5.78 -1.37 -4.81
C LEU A 106 6.32 -0.23 -3.93
N PHE A 107 6.89 -0.54 -2.77
CA PHE A 107 7.52 0.45 -1.91
C PHE A 107 8.69 1.14 -2.62
N ASN A 108 9.57 0.39 -3.24
CA ASN A 108 10.72 0.93 -3.97
C ASN A 108 10.30 1.78 -5.17
N ASP A 109 9.26 1.37 -5.90
CA ASP A 109 8.68 2.17 -6.99
C ASP A 109 8.18 3.53 -6.47
N SER A 110 7.50 3.56 -5.32
CA SER A 110 7.06 4.79 -4.67
C SER A 110 8.24 5.68 -4.24
N VAL A 111 9.29 5.09 -3.64
CA VAL A 111 10.51 5.81 -3.26
C VAL A 111 11.18 6.44 -4.49
N ASN A 112 11.28 5.70 -5.59
CA ASN A 112 11.88 6.20 -6.84
C ASN A 112 11.03 7.34 -7.43
N LEU A 113 9.71 7.23 -7.40
CA LEU A 113 8.78 8.27 -7.84
C LEU A 113 8.96 9.55 -7.02
N PHE A 114 9.02 9.46 -5.70
CA PHE A 114 9.23 10.60 -4.81
C PHE A 114 10.61 11.25 -5.00
N ARG A 115 11.66 10.43 -5.12
CA ARG A 115 13.01 10.94 -5.42
C ARG A 115 13.06 11.71 -6.74
N ALA A 116 12.44 11.17 -7.79
CA ALA A 116 12.34 11.81 -9.09
C ALA A 116 11.58 13.16 -9.03
N ALA A 117 10.64 13.29 -8.11
CA ALA A 117 9.93 14.53 -7.82
C ALA A 117 10.68 15.46 -6.82
N GLY A 118 11.91 15.14 -6.44
CA GLY A 118 12.75 15.96 -5.54
C GLY A 118 12.33 15.89 -4.07
N ARG A 119 11.49 14.92 -3.67
CA ARG A 119 11.06 14.75 -2.28
C ARG A 119 12.19 14.14 -1.44
N LYS A 120 12.25 14.53 -0.15
CA LYS A 120 13.32 14.16 0.78
C LYS A 120 12.82 13.30 1.93
N LYS A 121 11.62 13.57 2.43
CA LYS A 121 11.04 12.93 3.61
C LYS A 121 9.69 12.33 3.27
N MET A 122 9.57 11.03 3.44
CA MET A 122 8.35 10.27 3.21
C MET A 122 7.80 9.74 4.52
N ILE A 123 6.48 9.80 4.68
CA ILE A 123 5.78 9.18 5.81
C ILE A 123 4.83 8.09 5.31
N ILE A 124 4.59 7.10 6.15
CA ILE A 124 3.53 6.11 5.98
C ILE A 124 2.88 5.82 7.33
N TRP A 125 1.57 5.67 7.34
CA TRP A 125 0.80 5.35 8.53
C TRP A 125 0.25 3.92 8.48
N CYS A 126 0.18 3.27 9.62
CA CYS A 126 -0.53 2.00 9.77
C CYS A 126 -1.19 1.89 11.14
N LEU A 127 -2.11 0.94 11.26
CA LEU A 127 -2.67 0.55 12.55
C LEU A 127 -1.56 0.08 13.49
N ARG A 128 -1.56 0.58 14.73
CA ARG A 128 -0.59 0.18 15.77
C ARG A 128 -0.61 -1.32 16.02
N GLU A 129 -1.79 -1.96 15.95
CA GLU A 129 -1.97 -3.38 16.15
C GLU A 129 -1.57 -4.25 14.95
N ASN A 130 -1.38 -3.65 13.76
CA ASN A 130 -0.92 -4.38 12.59
C ASN A 130 0.58 -4.68 12.65
N ALA A 131 0.95 -5.71 13.43
CA ALA A 131 2.34 -6.09 13.66
C ALA A 131 3.08 -6.49 12.37
N GLU A 132 2.38 -7.07 11.38
CA GLU A 132 2.99 -7.42 10.07
C GLU A 132 3.41 -6.16 9.29
N ALA A 133 2.52 -5.18 9.17
CA ALA A 133 2.82 -3.93 8.49
C ALA A 133 3.97 -3.19 9.20
N ARG A 134 3.95 -3.13 10.53
CA ARG A 134 5.01 -2.50 11.32
C ARG A 134 6.37 -3.14 11.05
N LYS A 135 6.47 -4.47 11.13
CA LYS A 135 7.71 -5.20 10.82
C LYS A 135 8.19 -4.94 9.38
N PHE A 136 7.26 -4.85 8.44
CA PHE A 136 7.59 -4.54 7.06
C PHE A 136 8.18 -3.13 6.95
N TYR A 137 7.54 -2.11 7.54
CA TYR A 137 8.00 -0.72 7.45
C TYR A 137 9.34 -0.50 8.16
N GLU A 138 9.54 -1.12 9.31
CA GLU A 138 10.84 -1.11 10.03
C GLU A 138 11.94 -1.78 9.19
N LYS A 139 11.65 -2.93 8.57
CA LYS A 139 12.58 -3.63 7.65
C LYS A 139 12.92 -2.81 6.41
N MET A 140 12.00 -1.95 5.96
CA MET A 140 12.24 -1.02 4.84
C MET A 140 13.01 0.23 5.24
N GLY A 141 13.44 0.35 6.51
CA GLY A 141 14.26 1.45 7.03
C GLY A 141 13.48 2.61 7.66
N GLY A 142 12.18 2.41 7.90
CA GLY A 142 11.34 3.39 8.58
C GLY A 142 11.63 3.50 10.06
N THR A 143 11.64 4.74 10.58
CA THR A 143 11.72 5.04 12.00
C THR A 143 10.38 5.55 12.51
N VAL A 144 9.95 5.09 13.69
CA VAL A 144 8.72 5.58 14.31
C VAL A 144 8.79 7.10 14.48
N CYS A 145 7.74 7.80 14.01
CA CYS A 145 7.70 9.26 14.02
C CYS A 145 6.58 9.80 14.91
N LYS A 146 5.34 9.48 14.60
CA LYS A 146 4.15 9.99 15.30
C LYS A 146 3.17 8.87 15.64
N THR A 147 2.31 9.15 16.61
CA THR A 147 1.11 8.39 16.91
C THR A 147 -0.11 9.25 16.62
N GLY A 148 -1.23 8.62 16.31
CA GLY A 148 -2.49 9.30 16.04
C GLY A 148 -3.64 8.33 16.18
N THR A 149 -4.81 8.75 15.74
CA THR A 149 -6.00 7.89 15.71
C THR A 149 -6.72 8.04 14.37
N HIS A 150 -7.41 7.00 13.95
CA HIS A 150 -8.28 7.02 12.79
C HIS A 150 -9.61 6.34 13.09
N GLN A 151 -10.70 6.87 12.56
CA GLN A 151 -12.03 6.31 12.77
C GLN A 151 -12.43 5.43 11.59
N TRP A 152 -12.77 4.17 11.88
CA TRP A 152 -13.50 3.29 10.96
C TRP A 152 -14.82 2.88 11.60
N GLY A 153 -15.91 3.09 10.86
CA GLY A 153 -17.25 2.92 11.44
C GLY A 153 -17.45 3.82 12.65
N ASN A 154 -17.84 3.25 13.77
CA ASN A 154 -18.07 3.95 15.02
C ASN A 154 -16.93 3.82 16.05
N ARG A 155 -15.76 3.30 15.64
CA ARG A 155 -14.62 3.09 16.53
C ARG A 155 -13.40 3.86 16.11
N MET A 156 -12.65 4.33 17.10
CA MET A 156 -11.32 4.93 16.93
C MET A 156 -10.24 3.85 17.07
N TYR A 157 -9.22 3.94 16.25
CA TYR A 157 -8.09 3.00 16.23
C TYR A 157 -6.78 3.75 16.31
N ASP A 158 -5.85 3.23 17.11
CA ASP A 158 -4.53 3.80 17.25
C ASP A 158 -3.71 3.58 15.98
N MET A 159 -3.09 4.68 15.53
CA MET A 159 -2.21 4.71 14.38
C MET A 159 -0.79 4.99 14.81
N ILE A 160 0.15 4.50 14.01
CA ILE A 160 1.58 4.79 14.15
C ILE A 160 2.15 5.11 12.78
N SER A 161 3.04 6.10 12.70
CA SER A 161 3.70 6.46 11.46
C SER A 161 5.18 6.12 11.46
N TYR A 162 5.69 5.87 10.27
CA TYR A 162 7.10 5.64 9.97
C TYR A 162 7.60 6.71 9.03
N LEU A 163 8.71 7.36 9.42
CA LEU A 163 9.39 8.37 8.63
C LEU A 163 10.61 7.75 7.93
N TYR A 164 10.82 8.16 6.69
CA TYR A 164 11.95 7.77 5.86
C TYR A 164 12.68 9.00 5.36
N GLN A 165 14.01 8.98 5.48
CA GLN A 165 14.90 9.91 4.77
C GLN A 165 15.20 9.28 3.41
N LEU A 166 14.61 9.81 2.35
CA LEU A 166 14.67 9.16 1.03
C LEU A 166 16.09 9.04 0.48
N ASP A 167 16.96 10.01 0.77
CA ASP A 167 18.35 9.99 0.30
C ASP A 167 19.20 8.92 1.04
N GLU A 168 18.78 8.48 2.22
CA GLU A 168 19.49 7.48 3.02
C GLU A 168 19.08 6.05 2.71
N LEU A 169 17.92 5.85 2.05
CA LEU A 169 17.48 4.53 1.65
C LEU A 169 18.40 3.97 0.56
N PRO A 170 18.76 2.69 0.63
CA PRO A 170 19.60 2.07 -0.38
C PRO A 170 18.94 2.21 -1.77
N PRO A 171 19.76 2.35 -2.83
CA PRO A 171 19.21 2.29 -4.17
C PRO A 171 18.56 0.94 -4.42
N ASP A 172 17.47 0.96 -5.19
CA ASP A 172 16.78 -0.26 -5.57
C ASP A 172 17.77 -1.22 -6.27
N ARG A 173 18.19 -2.26 -5.58
CA ARG A 173 18.82 -3.39 -6.26
C ARG A 173 17.68 -4.02 -7.04
N LYS A 174 17.66 -3.84 -8.37
CA LYS A 174 16.70 -4.45 -9.29
C LYS A 174 16.42 -5.88 -8.80
N ALA A 175 15.37 -6.03 -8.03
CA ALA A 175 14.87 -7.34 -7.67
C ALA A 175 14.40 -7.94 -9.00
N GLY A 176 15.13 -8.92 -9.51
CA GLY A 176 14.58 -9.80 -10.52
C GLY A 176 13.42 -10.52 -9.86
N ILE A 177 12.20 -10.02 -10.07
CA ILE A 177 10.95 -10.67 -9.73
C ILE A 177 10.43 -11.32 -11.00
#